data_c4995a58a5cd18c26e84f57f02a13b43
#
_entry.id   c4995a58a5cd18c26e84f57f02a13b43
#
_cell.length_a   1.000
_cell.length_b   1.000
_cell.length_c   1.000
_cell.angle_alpha   90.00
_cell.angle_beta   90.00
_cell.angle_gamma   90.00
#
_symmetry.space_group_name_H-M   'P 1'
#
loop_
_entity.id
_entity.type
_entity.pdbx_description
1 polymer ?
#
loop_
_entity_poly.entity_id
_entity_poly.type
_entity_poly.pdbx_seq_one_letter_code
_entity_poly.pdbx_strand_id
1 'polypeptide(L)'
;MRATSEELLELVNRSPAAVAIHDRKAWLELFSRTAVVQDPVGTAPHRRTVSGDGAASGDDPLGRFWETFIAPNRISFTSYQDIVIGDEVVRDVLIRSELGSGISIEVPAYLIYRTTEENGEARIEALMAHWELRGMVRQVIAAGLAGLSTMIQLGWRMLKIQGAAGLLGFAQGISRGIFGGGRRAVRNFAAALNARDEKALVGLLDGEETLIEYPAGVGESVQEFLDGAGRDLRIDVSGLTSAGWSSSCVFRANRGDVTHRGVAFFEFNPKTGKVRSARFFWNV
;
A
#
# COMPACT_ATOMS: atom_id res chain seq x y z
N MET A 1 -9.39 23.68 9.80
CA MET A 1 -7.96 24.06 9.56
C MET A 1 -7.26 22.81 9.09
N ARG A 2 -6.55 22.84 7.98
CA ARG A 2 -5.89 21.64 7.44
C ARG A 2 -4.78 21.21 8.41
N ALA A 3 -4.72 19.93 8.73
CA ALA A 3 -3.68 19.39 9.61
C ALA A 3 -2.27 19.61 9.02
N THR A 4 -1.31 19.88 9.87
CA THR A 4 0.10 20.03 9.49
C THR A 4 0.73 18.68 9.16
N SER A 5 1.87 18.69 8.46
CA SER A 5 2.61 17.46 8.17
C SER A 5 3.02 16.69 9.43
N GLU A 6 3.34 17.42 10.52
CA GLU A 6 3.71 16.82 11.81
C GLU A 6 2.51 16.13 12.45
N GLU A 7 1.34 16.78 12.46
CA GLU A 7 0.08 16.20 12.99
C GLU A 7 -0.34 14.95 12.20
N LEU A 8 -0.15 14.95 10.87
CA LEU A 8 -0.43 13.79 10.04
C LEU A 8 0.54 12.62 10.33
N LEU A 9 1.83 12.90 10.51
CA LEU A 9 2.82 11.89 10.90
C LEU A 9 2.51 11.33 12.29
N GLU A 10 2.13 12.17 13.25
CA GLU A 10 1.72 11.73 14.58
C GLU A 10 0.48 10.82 14.50
N LEU A 11 -0.55 11.22 13.73
CA LEU A 11 -1.75 10.41 13.53
C LEU A 11 -1.40 9.01 13.00
N VAL A 12 -0.61 8.92 11.93
CA VAL A 12 -0.28 7.61 11.34
C VAL A 12 0.65 6.77 12.20
N ASN A 13 1.51 7.40 13.02
CA ASN A 13 2.37 6.69 13.98
C ASN A 13 1.58 6.03 15.11
N ARG A 14 0.42 6.56 15.47
CA ARG A 14 -0.46 5.94 16.46
C ARG A 14 -1.02 4.59 15.99
N SER A 15 -1.12 4.35 14.67
CA SER A 15 -1.62 3.07 14.15
C SER A 15 -0.71 1.89 14.50
N PRO A 16 0.58 1.85 14.14
CA PRO A 16 1.48 0.78 14.57
C PRO A 16 1.67 0.73 16.10
N ALA A 17 1.60 1.86 16.80
CA ALA A 17 1.69 1.88 18.26
C ALA A 17 0.50 1.14 18.91
N ALA A 18 -0.73 1.39 18.45
CA ALA A 18 -1.92 0.67 18.94
C ALA A 18 -1.87 -0.83 18.60
N VAL A 19 -1.36 -1.19 17.40
CA VAL A 19 -1.15 -2.59 17.00
C VAL A 19 -0.15 -3.28 17.94
N ALA A 20 0.96 -2.63 18.27
CA ALA A 20 2.02 -3.21 19.10
C ALA A 20 1.55 -3.59 20.51
N ILE A 21 0.62 -2.82 21.09
CA ILE A 21 0.05 -3.08 22.43
C ILE A 21 -1.32 -3.74 22.39
N HIS A 22 -1.80 -4.14 21.20
CA HIS A 22 -3.11 -4.73 20.98
C HIS A 22 -4.30 -3.88 21.46
N ASP A 23 -4.19 -2.55 21.37
CA ASP A 23 -5.27 -1.63 21.68
C ASP A 23 -6.20 -1.45 20.47
N ARG A 24 -7.16 -2.38 20.35
CA ARG A 24 -8.18 -2.37 19.29
C ARG A 24 -9.00 -1.07 19.26
N LYS A 25 -9.36 -0.56 20.46
CA LYS A 25 -10.19 0.63 20.56
C LYS A 25 -9.45 1.85 20.05
N ALA A 26 -8.22 2.08 20.54
CA ALA A 26 -7.38 3.17 20.08
C ALA A 26 -7.11 3.09 18.58
N TRP A 27 -6.87 1.89 18.02
CA TRP A 27 -6.66 1.71 16.59
C TRP A 27 -7.90 2.09 15.76
N LEU A 28 -9.10 1.63 16.15
CA LEU A 28 -10.34 1.94 15.44
C LEU A 28 -10.71 3.43 15.49
N GLU A 29 -10.35 4.12 16.56
CA GLU A 29 -10.60 5.56 16.74
C GLU A 29 -9.75 6.43 15.82
N LEU A 30 -8.65 5.91 15.24
CA LEU A 30 -7.84 6.64 14.25
C LEU A 30 -8.56 6.83 12.92
N PHE A 31 -9.52 5.97 12.60
CA PHE A 31 -10.15 5.90 11.30
C PHE A 31 -11.45 6.69 11.25
N SER A 32 -11.71 7.34 10.11
CA SER A 32 -12.98 8.03 9.83
C SER A 32 -14.16 7.05 9.78
N ARG A 33 -15.37 7.58 9.77
CA ARG A 33 -16.62 6.79 9.69
C ARG A 33 -16.78 6.04 8.37
N THR A 34 -16.15 6.52 7.32
CA THR A 34 -16.19 5.94 5.96
C THR A 34 -14.86 5.31 5.55
N ALA A 35 -13.98 5.05 6.50
CA ALA A 35 -12.63 4.59 6.24
C ALA A 35 -12.59 3.28 5.46
N VAL A 36 -11.53 3.15 4.66
CA VAL A 36 -11.24 1.95 3.87
C VAL A 36 -9.85 1.42 4.21
N VAL A 37 -9.76 0.14 4.58
CA VAL A 37 -8.48 -0.57 4.76
C VAL A 37 -8.38 -1.65 3.71
N GLN A 38 -7.30 -1.63 2.94
CA GLN A 38 -6.95 -2.67 1.99
C GLN A 38 -5.53 -3.16 2.28
N ASP A 39 -5.44 -4.33 2.89
CA ASP A 39 -4.18 -4.89 3.38
C ASP A 39 -4.13 -6.42 3.14
N PRO A 40 -3.36 -6.85 2.12
CA PRO A 40 -2.70 -6.04 1.10
C PRO A 40 -3.64 -5.54 -0.01
N VAL A 41 -3.16 -4.56 -0.78
CA VAL A 41 -3.81 -4.14 -2.03
C VAL A 41 -3.98 -5.35 -2.95
N GLY A 42 -5.15 -5.44 -3.61
CA GLY A 42 -5.54 -6.60 -4.42
C GLY A 42 -6.42 -7.62 -3.69
N THR A 43 -6.55 -7.53 -2.36
CA THR A 43 -7.60 -8.22 -1.60
C THR A 43 -8.88 -7.39 -1.55
N ALA A 44 -9.97 -7.97 -1.05
CA ALA A 44 -11.20 -7.20 -0.85
C ALA A 44 -10.99 -6.11 0.22
N PRO A 45 -11.39 -4.84 -0.05
CA PRO A 45 -11.25 -3.78 0.92
C PRO A 45 -12.23 -3.92 2.09
N HIS A 46 -11.77 -3.61 3.29
CA HIS A 46 -12.59 -3.47 4.50
C HIS A 46 -13.10 -2.03 4.57
N ARG A 47 -14.38 -1.84 4.31
CA ARG A 47 -15.02 -0.51 4.30
C ARG A 47 -15.80 -0.32 5.59
N ARG A 48 -15.45 0.70 6.34
CA ARG A 48 -16.18 1.08 7.53
C ARG A 48 -17.49 1.75 7.15
N THR A 49 -18.57 1.30 7.76
CA THR A 49 -19.89 1.95 7.67
C THR A 49 -20.37 2.16 9.09
N VAL A 50 -20.44 3.39 9.56
CA VAL A 50 -20.96 3.72 10.88
C VAL A 50 -22.37 4.25 10.71
N SER A 51 -23.34 3.58 11.34
CA SER A 51 -24.72 4.06 11.43
C SER A 51 -24.82 5.33 12.29
N GLY A 52 -25.82 6.16 12.05
CA GLY A 52 -25.93 7.57 12.43
C GLY A 52 -25.75 8.00 13.89
N ASP A 53 -25.60 7.10 14.85
CA ASP A 53 -25.41 7.42 16.27
C ASP A 53 -23.95 7.28 16.77
N GLY A 54 -23.01 7.04 15.86
CA GLY A 54 -21.57 7.07 16.18
C GLY A 54 -21.04 5.87 16.93
N ALA A 55 -21.86 4.93 17.34
CA ALA A 55 -21.43 3.67 17.92
C ALA A 55 -20.93 2.75 16.81
N ALA A 56 -19.65 2.35 16.88
CA ALA A 56 -19.16 1.26 16.05
C ALA A 56 -20.03 0.02 16.39
N SER A 57 -20.88 -0.38 15.45
CA SER A 57 -21.70 -1.59 15.65
C SER A 57 -20.75 -2.75 15.85
N GLY A 58 -21.15 -3.78 16.62
CA GLY A 58 -20.35 -4.98 16.83
C GLY A 58 -19.95 -5.69 15.54
N ASP A 59 -20.47 -5.25 14.40
CA ASP A 59 -20.24 -5.76 13.04
C ASP A 59 -19.39 -4.82 12.17
N ASP A 60 -18.58 -3.92 12.78
CA ASP A 60 -17.65 -3.03 12.04
C ASP A 60 -16.62 -3.85 11.21
N PRO A 61 -16.57 -3.70 9.88
CA PRO A 61 -15.62 -4.40 9.02
C PRO A 61 -14.14 -4.20 9.41
N LEU A 62 -13.76 -3.03 9.94
CA LEU A 62 -12.42 -2.80 10.47
C LEU A 62 -12.19 -3.59 11.77
N GLY A 63 -13.20 -3.72 12.62
CA GLY A 63 -13.15 -4.59 13.78
C GLY A 63 -12.95 -6.05 13.39
N ARG A 64 -13.66 -6.55 12.35
CA ARG A 64 -13.44 -7.90 11.82
C ARG A 64 -12.05 -8.09 11.21
N PHE A 65 -11.51 -7.06 10.55
CA PHE A 65 -10.13 -7.07 10.07
C PHE A 65 -9.14 -7.23 11.24
N TRP A 66 -9.31 -6.44 12.30
CA TRP A 66 -8.51 -6.53 13.52
C TRP A 66 -8.52 -7.95 14.12
N GLU A 67 -9.71 -8.51 14.35
CA GLU A 67 -9.87 -9.84 14.95
C GLU A 67 -9.28 -10.96 14.06
N THR A 68 -9.27 -10.75 12.74
CA THR A 68 -8.76 -11.76 11.81
C THR A 68 -7.25 -11.73 11.71
N PHE A 69 -6.64 -10.54 11.57
CA PHE A 69 -5.26 -10.38 11.16
C PHE A 69 -4.34 -9.79 12.22
N ILE A 70 -4.84 -8.93 13.13
CA ILE A 70 -4.01 -8.23 14.11
C ILE A 70 -4.03 -8.96 15.45
N ALA A 71 -5.20 -9.15 16.04
CA ALA A 71 -5.36 -9.71 17.39
C ALA A 71 -4.63 -11.05 17.64
N PRO A 72 -4.56 -12.00 16.68
CA PRO A 72 -3.90 -13.29 16.90
C PRO A 72 -2.39 -13.29 16.69
N ASN A 73 -1.80 -12.16 16.24
CA ASN A 73 -0.40 -12.07 15.82
C ASN A 73 0.32 -10.96 16.58
N ARG A 74 1.64 -11.12 16.79
CA ARG A 74 2.48 -10.01 17.24
C ARG A 74 3.09 -9.34 16.04
N ILE A 75 2.74 -8.07 15.82
CA ILE A 75 3.17 -7.32 14.65
C ILE A 75 4.02 -6.14 15.09
N SER A 76 5.17 -5.97 14.46
CA SER A 76 6.04 -4.82 14.64
C SER A 76 6.40 -4.21 13.30
N PHE A 77 6.66 -2.91 13.31
CA PHE A 77 6.97 -2.12 12.13
C PHE A 77 8.32 -1.43 12.31
N THR A 78 9.16 -1.50 11.29
CA THR A 78 10.37 -0.68 11.19
C THR A 78 10.18 0.28 10.02
N SER A 79 10.06 1.58 10.26
CA SER A 79 9.97 2.60 9.21
C SER A 79 11.37 2.97 8.73
N TYR A 80 11.55 2.99 7.41
CA TYR A 80 12.78 3.45 6.75
C TYR A 80 12.64 4.87 6.22
N GLN A 81 11.43 5.25 5.81
CA GLN A 81 11.12 6.58 5.31
C GLN A 81 9.63 6.88 5.47
N ASP A 82 9.34 8.10 5.91
CA ASP A 82 8.00 8.67 5.96
C ASP A 82 7.97 9.93 5.09
N ILE A 83 6.96 10.07 4.23
CA ILE A 83 6.79 11.16 3.27
C ILE A 83 5.39 11.70 3.41
N VAL A 84 5.25 13.02 3.53
CA VAL A 84 3.95 13.69 3.61
C VAL A 84 3.77 14.60 2.41
N ILE A 85 2.71 14.36 1.63
CA ILE A 85 2.31 15.22 0.52
C ILE A 85 0.80 15.47 0.61
N GLY A 86 0.45 16.71 0.86
CA GLY A 86 -0.96 17.10 0.98
C GLY A 86 -1.64 16.45 2.18
N ASP A 87 -2.58 15.57 1.91
CA ASP A 87 -3.34 14.76 2.87
C ASP A 87 -2.92 13.28 2.87
N GLU A 88 -1.85 12.95 2.16
CA GLU A 88 -1.31 11.60 2.08
C GLU A 88 0.00 11.47 2.86
N VAL A 89 0.12 10.38 3.62
CA VAL A 89 1.36 9.95 4.25
C VAL A 89 1.76 8.60 3.66
N VAL A 90 2.94 8.59 3.05
CA VAL A 90 3.53 7.37 2.47
C VAL A 90 4.65 6.89 3.36
N ARG A 91 4.68 5.59 3.61
CA ARG A 91 5.69 4.95 4.47
C ARG A 91 6.35 3.78 3.76
N ASP A 92 7.68 3.74 3.78
CA ASP A 92 8.49 2.57 3.45
C ASP A 92 8.79 1.83 4.75
N VAL A 93 8.26 0.61 4.91
CA VAL A 93 8.34 -0.13 6.17
C VAL A 93 8.69 -1.61 5.96
N LEU A 94 9.32 -2.20 6.98
CA LEU A 94 9.39 -3.65 7.15
C LEU A 94 8.38 -4.06 8.22
N ILE A 95 7.44 -4.90 7.85
CA ILE A 95 6.47 -5.51 8.76
C ILE A 95 7.03 -6.86 9.20
N ARG A 96 7.22 -7.05 10.51
CA ARG A 96 7.52 -8.35 11.11
C ARG A 96 6.27 -8.84 11.82
N SER A 97 5.88 -10.07 11.54
CA SER A 97 4.74 -10.69 12.19
C SER A 97 5.10 -12.06 12.74
N GLU A 98 4.92 -12.21 14.04
CA GLU A 98 4.96 -13.52 14.71
C GLU A 98 3.54 -14.07 14.72
N LEU A 99 3.31 -15.08 13.91
CA LEU A 99 2.02 -15.74 13.80
C LEU A 99 1.78 -16.64 15.04
N GLY A 100 0.53 -16.81 15.43
CA GLY A 100 0.16 -17.57 16.64
C GLY A 100 0.71 -19.01 16.71
N SER A 101 1.22 -19.54 15.60
CA SER A 101 1.93 -20.83 15.50
C SER A 101 3.44 -20.75 15.78
N GLY A 102 3.98 -19.57 16.14
CA GLY A 102 5.40 -19.34 16.36
C GLY A 102 6.22 -19.13 15.09
N ILE A 103 5.57 -18.97 13.93
CA ILE A 103 6.24 -18.64 12.67
C ILE A 103 6.46 -17.14 12.60
N SER A 104 7.71 -16.71 12.37
CA SER A 104 8.03 -15.31 12.07
C SER A 104 8.13 -15.10 10.57
N ILE A 105 7.48 -14.05 10.08
CA ILE A 105 7.55 -13.60 8.69
C ILE A 105 7.98 -12.14 8.61
N GLU A 106 8.69 -11.79 7.56
CA GLU A 106 9.09 -10.43 7.25
C GLU A 106 8.54 -10.02 5.89
N VAL A 107 7.88 -8.86 5.85
CA VAL A 107 7.22 -8.37 4.66
C VAL A 107 7.61 -6.91 4.43
N PRO A 108 8.46 -6.61 3.42
CA PRO A 108 8.65 -5.24 2.96
C PRO A 108 7.32 -4.70 2.42
N ALA A 109 6.93 -3.52 2.86
CA ALA A 109 5.65 -2.92 2.50
C ALA A 109 5.78 -1.41 2.29
N TYR A 110 4.96 -0.90 1.37
CA TYR A 110 4.75 0.53 1.17
C TYR A 110 3.30 0.85 1.54
N LEU A 111 3.13 1.71 2.54
CA LEU A 111 1.83 2.07 3.08
C LEU A 111 1.44 3.46 2.58
N ILE A 112 0.23 3.62 2.08
CA ILE A 112 -0.38 4.92 1.81
C ILE A 112 -1.50 5.11 2.81
N TYR A 113 -1.38 6.15 3.63
CA TYR A 113 -2.46 6.66 4.46
C TYR A 113 -3.01 7.90 3.77
N ARG A 114 -4.31 7.92 3.48
CA ARG A 114 -5.02 9.13 3.14
C ARG A 114 -5.77 9.60 4.36
N THR A 115 -5.68 10.91 4.64
CA THR A 115 -6.30 11.51 5.80
C THR A 115 -7.46 12.43 5.40
N THR A 116 -8.36 12.65 6.33
CA THR A 116 -9.48 13.59 6.20
C THR A 116 -9.71 14.31 7.52
N GLU A 117 -10.44 15.40 7.50
CA GLU A 117 -10.90 16.08 8.71
C GLU A 117 -12.31 15.61 9.05
N GLU A 118 -12.51 15.12 10.27
CA GLU A 118 -13.82 14.74 10.80
C GLU A 118 -14.00 15.35 12.19
N ASN A 119 -15.03 16.19 12.37
CA ASN A 119 -15.33 16.91 13.61
C ASN A 119 -14.16 17.77 14.12
N GLY A 120 -13.37 18.38 13.24
CA GLY A 120 -12.22 19.23 13.60
C GLY A 120 -10.95 18.46 13.93
N GLU A 121 -10.94 17.13 13.78
CA GLU A 121 -9.77 16.28 14.02
C GLU A 121 -9.36 15.51 12.76
N ALA A 122 -8.06 15.34 12.58
CA ALA A 122 -7.56 14.52 11.48
C ALA A 122 -7.85 13.03 11.75
N ARG A 123 -8.34 12.33 10.73
CA ARG A 123 -8.64 10.89 10.74
C ARG A 123 -8.06 10.21 9.52
N ILE A 124 -7.79 8.91 9.63
CA ILE A 124 -7.39 8.08 8.49
C ILE A 124 -8.65 7.72 7.69
N GLU A 125 -8.73 8.21 6.45
CA GLU A 125 -9.78 7.87 5.50
C GLU A 125 -9.49 6.58 4.74
N ALA A 126 -8.21 6.37 4.38
CA ALA A 126 -7.81 5.14 3.72
C ALA A 126 -6.43 4.67 4.21
N LEU A 127 -6.28 3.35 4.35
CA LEU A 127 -5.00 2.68 4.51
C LEU A 127 -4.87 1.63 3.41
N MET A 128 -3.90 1.84 2.53
CA MET A 128 -3.56 0.92 1.45
C MET A 128 -2.15 0.37 1.66
N ALA A 129 -2.05 -0.93 1.94
CA ALA A 129 -0.79 -1.60 2.18
C ALA A 129 -0.34 -2.36 0.93
N HIS A 130 0.74 -1.91 0.32
CA HIS A 130 1.32 -2.52 -0.87
C HIS A 130 2.43 -3.48 -0.48
N TRP A 131 2.12 -4.78 -0.44
CA TRP A 131 3.09 -5.84 -0.19
C TRP A 131 2.68 -7.16 -0.87
N GLU A 132 3.65 -8.05 -1.06
CA GLU A 132 3.44 -9.29 -1.82
C GLU A 132 2.82 -10.41 -0.98
N LEU A 133 1.50 -10.62 -1.11
CA LEU A 133 0.79 -11.72 -0.45
C LEU A 133 1.38 -13.11 -0.82
N ARG A 134 1.77 -13.30 -2.08
CA ARG A 134 2.44 -14.55 -2.53
C ARG A 134 3.80 -14.75 -1.86
N GLY A 135 4.51 -13.66 -1.57
CA GLY A 135 5.78 -13.70 -0.84
C GLY A 135 5.59 -14.19 0.59
N MET A 136 4.60 -13.65 1.29
CA MET A 136 4.21 -14.08 2.63
C MET A 136 3.76 -15.54 2.65
N VAL A 137 2.86 -15.94 1.76
CA VAL A 137 2.38 -17.33 1.66
C VAL A 137 3.56 -18.30 1.44
N ARG A 138 4.53 -17.95 0.60
CA ARG A 138 5.73 -18.79 0.40
C ARG A 138 6.56 -18.95 1.68
N GLN A 139 6.74 -17.89 2.47
CA GLN A 139 7.43 -17.96 3.77
C GLN A 139 6.69 -18.91 4.72
N VAL A 140 5.36 -18.80 4.81
CA VAL A 140 4.54 -19.68 5.65
C VAL A 140 4.63 -21.12 5.19
N ILE A 141 4.54 -21.41 3.88
CA ILE A 141 4.65 -22.77 3.34
C ILE A 141 6.06 -23.34 3.60
N ALA A 142 7.10 -22.53 3.50
CA ALA A 142 8.49 -22.97 3.76
C ALA A 142 8.70 -23.41 5.22
N ALA A 143 7.81 -23.02 6.15
CA ALA A 143 7.83 -23.51 7.54
C ALA A 143 7.23 -24.94 7.71
N GLY A 144 6.91 -25.64 6.61
CA GLY A 144 6.49 -27.04 6.62
C GLY A 144 5.14 -27.26 7.30
N LEU A 145 5.05 -28.26 8.20
CA LEU A 145 3.80 -28.62 8.88
C LEU A 145 3.24 -27.47 9.75
N ALA A 146 4.10 -26.69 10.39
CA ALA A 146 3.70 -25.53 11.15
C ALA A 146 3.04 -24.48 10.24
N GLY A 147 3.60 -24.26 9.03
CA GLY A 147 3.03 -23.38 8.02
C GLY A 147 1.67 -23.84 7.53
N LEU A 148 1.53 -25.14 7.24
CA LEU A 148 0.23 -25.71 6.85
C LEU A 148 -0.83 -25.51 7.95
N SER A 149 -0.48 -25.79 9.20
CA SER A 149 -1.37 -25.55 10.35
C SER A 149 -1.79 -24.07 10.44
N THR A 150 -0.84 -23.15 10.25
CA THR A 150 -1.10 -21.69 10.24
C THR A 150 -2.09 -21.31 9.14
N MET A 151 -1.90 -21.81 7.92
CA MET A 151 -2.81 -21.53 6.80
C MET A 151 -4.22 -22.05 7.05
N ILE A 152 -4.36 -23.25 7.62
CA ILE A 152 -5.66 -23.83 8.00
C ILE A 152 -6.33 -22.97 9.08
N GLN A 153 -5.60 -22.58 10.13
CA GLN A 153 -6.12 -21.74 11.20
C GLN A 153 -6.57 -20.36 10.67
N LEU A 154 -5.76 -19.74 9.80
CA LEU A 154 -6.12 -18.48 9.16
C LEU A 154 -7.39 -18.64 8.32
N GLY A 155 -7.46 -19.65 7.46
CA GLY A 155 -8.63 -19.92 6.62
C GLY A 155 -9.90 -20.13 7.44
N TRP A 156 -9.83 -20.91 8.52
CA TRP A 156 -10.95 -21.14 9.43
C TRP A 156 -11.38 -19.86 10.17
N ARG A 157 -10.42 -19.05 10.64
CA ARG A 157 -10.68 -17.77 11.28
C ARG A 157 -11.36 -16.78 10.34
N MET A 158 -10.87 -16.69 9.10
CA MET A 158 -11.48 -15.86 8.06
C MET A 158 -12.91 -16.29 7.79
N LEU A 159 -13.16 -17.59 7.64
CA LEU A 159 -14.49 -18.11 7.39
C LEU A 159 -15.43 -17.78 8.56
N LYS A 160 -14.96 -17.92 9.81
CA LYS A 160 -15.75 -17.67 11.02
C LYS A 160 -16.06 -16.18 11.23
N ILE A 161 -15.09 -15.28 10.96
CA ILE A 161 -15.21 -13.84 11.28
C ILE A 161 -15.70 -13.04 10.08
N GLN A 162 -15.22 -13.36 8.89
CA GLN A 162 -15.51 -12.60 7.67
C GLN A 162 -16.45 -13.32 6.70
N GLY A 163 -16.75 -14.59 6.99
CA GLY A 163 -17.58 -15.43 6.12
C GLY A 163 -16.88 -15.86 4.82
N ALA A 164 -17.62 -16.57 3.96
CA ALA A 164 -17.10 -17.06 2.69
C ALA A 164 -16.65 -15.91 1.75
N ALA A 165 -17.35 -14.78 1.77
CA ALA A 165 -16.99 -13.60 0.96
C ALA A 165 -15.63 -13.02 1.35
N GLY A 166 -15.32 -12.96 2.66
CA GLY A 166 -14.00 -12.49 3.14
C GLY A 166 -12.88 -13.43 2.71
N LEU A 167 -13.09 -14.75 2.84
CA LEU A 167 -12.11 -15.74 2.39
C LEU A 167 -11.85 -15.66 0.89
N LEU A 168 -12.91 -15.55 0.07
CA LEU A 168 -12.77 -15.37 -1.37
C LEU A 168 -12.10 -14.04 -1.74
N GLY A 169 -12.44 -12.97 -1.04
CA GLY A 169 -11.82 -11.65 -1.22
C GLY A 169 -10.32 -11.65 -0.93
N PHE A 170 -9.89 -12.39 0.09
CA PHE A 170 -8.47 -12.60 0.37
C PHE A 170 -7.79 -13.46 -0.71
N ALA A 171 -8.42 -14.54 -1.13
CA ALA A 171 -7.91 -15.44 -2.18
C ALA A 171 -7.71 -14.72 -3.52
N GLN A 172 -8.48 -13.66 -3.80
CA GLN A 172 -8.27 -12.81 -4.99
C GLN A 172 -6.88 -12.18 -5.00
N GLY A 173 -6.37 -11.74 -3.85
CA GLY A 173 -5.02 -11.17 -3.73
C GLY A 173 -3.90 -12.15 -4.09
N ILE A 174 -4.16 -13.47 -3.97
CA ILE A 174 -3.22 -14.51 -4.40
C ILE A 174 -3.35 -14.82 -5.89
N SER A 175 -4.56 -14.76 -6.45
CA SER A 175 -4.88 -15.25 -7.79
C SER A 175 -4.91 -14.16 -8.86
N ARG A 176 -5.21 -12.92 -8.50
CA ARG A 176 -5.40 -11.79 -9.42
C ARG A 176 -4.40 -10.68 -9.16
N GLY A 177 -3.76 -10.18 -10.22
CA GLY A 177 -2.81 -9.06 -10.13
C GLY A 177 -1.73 -9.11 -11.19
N ILE A 178 -0.92 -8.06 -11.23
CA ILE A 178 0.18 -7.90 -12.20
C ILE A 178 1.43 -8.71 -11.82
N PHE A 179 1.64 -8.99 -10.52
CA PHE A 179 2.73 -9.78 -9.95
C PHE A 179 4.13 -9.41 -10.52
N GLY A 180 4.89 -10.41 -10.97
CA GLY A 180 6.21 -10.21 -11.59
C GLY A 180 6.22 -9.37 -12.86
N GLY A 181 5.09 -9.29 -13.56
CA GLY A 181 4.89 -8.40 -14.71
C GLY A 181 5.01 -6.94 -14.32
N GLY A 182 4.42 -6.54 -13.18
CA GLY A 182 4.50 -5.17 -12.68
C GLY A 182 5.91 -4.75 -12.33
N ARG A 183 6.65 -5.60 -11.58
CA ARG A 183 8.08 -5.32 -11.29
C ARG A 183 8.93 -5.19 -12.54
N ARG A 184 8.64 -5.97 -13.57
CA ARG A 184 9.33 -5.87 -14.88
C ARG A 184 8.95 -4.56 -15.57
N ALA A 185 7.67 -4.20 -15.58
CA ALA A 185 7.21 -2.96 -16.20
C ALA A 185 7.84 -1.72 -15.54
N VAL A 186 7.94 -1.68 -14.21
CA VAL A 186 8.62 -0.57 -13.50
C VAL A 186 10.10 -0.48 -13.85
N ARG A 187 10.83 -1.61 -13.95
CA ARG A 187 12.24 -1.59 -14.40
C ARG A 187 12.36 -1.12 -15.84
N ASN A 188 11.46 -1.57 -16.71
CA ASN A 188 11.47 -1.15 -18.12
C ASN A 188 11.12 0.34 -18.25
N PHE A 189 10.20 0.86 -17.43
CA PHE A 189 9.89 2.29 -17.37
C PHE A 189 11.14 3.10 -17.00
N ALA A 190 11.85 2.72 -15.94
CA ALA A 190 13.09 3.38 -15.53
C ALA A 190 14.18 3.27 -16.63
N ALA A 191 14.33 2.11 -17.24
CA ALA A 191 15.30 1.90 -18.31
C ALA A 191 14.99 2.74 -19.56
N ALA A 192 13.74 2.80 -20.00
CA ALA A 192 13.31 3.58 -21.16
C ALA A 192 13.52 5.09 -20.92
N LEU A 193 13.16 5.57 -19.70
CA LEU A 193 13.37 6.96 -19.31
C LEU A 193 14.86 7.31 -19.29
N ASN A 194 15.71 6.46 -18.70
CA ASN A 194 17.15 6.66 -18.64
C ASN A 194 17.84 6.62 -20.01
N ALA A 195 17.30 5.80 -20.93
CA ALA A 195 17.77 5.71 -22.31
C ALA A 195 17.21 6.82 -23.22
N ARG A 196 16.24 7.61 -22.73
CA ARG A 196 15.45 8.58 -23.52
C ARG A 196 14.73 7.89 -24.70
N ASP A 197 14.34 6.65 -24.50
CA ASP A 197 13.56 5.89 -25.48
C ASP A 197 12.07 6.15 -25.28
N GLU A 198 11.60 7.26 -25.85
CA GLU A 198 10.21 7.70 -25.76
C GLU A 198 9.24 6.65 -26.31
N LYS A 199 9.61 6.00 -27.42
CA LYS A 199 8.78 4.94 -28.02
C LYS A 199 8.61 3.74 -27.08
N ALA A 200 9.70 3.30 -26.45
CA ALA A 200 9.63 2.22 -25.46
C ALA A 200 8.82 2.64 -24.24
N LEU A 201 8.99 3.89 -23.74
CA LEU A 201 8.26 4.41 -22.61
C LEU A 201 6.75 4.46 -22.89
N VAL A 202 6.33 5.10 -23.98
CA VAL A 202 4.91 5.16 -24.40
C VAL A 202 4.32 3.75 -24.62
N GLY A 203 5.12 2.81 -25.11
CA GLY A 203 4.70 1.41 -25.27
C GLY A 203 4.30 0.70 -23.97
N LEU A 204 4.81 1.15 -22.81
CA LEU A 204 4.49 0.64 -21.49
C LEU A 204 3.20 1.23 -20.90
N LEU A 205 2.75 2.37 -21.43
CA LEU A 205 1.64 3.15 -20.89
C LEU A 205 0.31 2.76 -21.52
N ASP A 206 -0.80 2.95 -20.79
CA ASP A 206 -2.15 2.55 -21.20
C ASP A 206 -2.84 3.56 -22.12
N GLY A 207 -2.08 4.38 -22.80
CA GLY A 207 -2.54 5.42 -23.72
C GLY A 207 -2.41 6.83 -23.17
N GLU A 208 -3.06 7.77 -23.85
CA GLU A 208 -2.96 9.22 -23.57
C GLU A 208 -3.56 9.62 -22.21
N GLU A 209 -4.48 8.82 -21.67
CA GLU A 209 -5.11 9.05 -20.35
C GLU A 209 -4.19 8.64 -19.17
N THR A 210 -3.00 8.13 -19.45
CA THR A 210 -2.03 7.79 -18.39
C THR A 210 -1.56 9.07 -17.70
N LEU A 211 -1.67 9.11 -16.37
CA LEU A 211 -1.21 10.23 -15.55
C LEU A 211 0.13 9.90 -14.91
N ILE A 212 1.06 10.84 -14.99
CA ILE A 212 2.34 10.79 -14.28
C ILE A 212 2.35 11.96 -13.29
N GLU A 213 2.49 11.65 -12.00
CA GLU A 213 2.58 12.65 -10.94
C GLU A 213 4.02 12.70 -10.42
N TYR A 214 4.76 13.73 -10.81
CA TYR A 214 6.14 13.98 -10.42
C TYR A 214 6.34 15.46 -10.02
N PRO A 215 6.14 15.84 -8.72
CA PRO A 215 5.73 15.02 -7.55
C PRO A 215 4.28 14.56 -7.56
N ALA A 216 3.94 13.63 -6.66
CA ALA A 216 2.56 13.23 -6.40
C ALA A 216 1.70 14.46 -6.06
N GLY A 217 0.46 14.48 -6.56
CA GLY A 217 -0.45 15.62 -6.45
C GLY A 217 -0.32 16.65 -7.59
N VAL A 218 0.69 16.53 -8.45
CA VAL A 218 0.84 17.31 -9.68
C VAL A 218 0.76 16.36 -10.87
N GLY A 219 -0.47 16.15 -11.37
CA GLY A 219 -0.73 15.24 -12.50
C GLY A 219 -0.36 15.91 -13.83
N GLU A 220 0.47 15.25 -14.61
CA GLU A 220 0.87 15.64 -15.95
C GLU A 220 0.48 14.55 -16.93
N SER A 221 0.10 14.93 -18.16
CA SER A 221 0.05 13.98 -19.26
C SER A 221 1.45 13.42 -19.55
N VAL A 222 1.52 12.30 -20.24
CA VAL A 222 2.81 11.69 -20.62
C VAL A 222 3.70 12.68 -21.39
N GLN A 223 3.08 13.43 -22.31
CA GLN A 223 3.84 14.41 -23.14
C GLN A 223 4.36 15.58 -22.29
N GLU A 224 3.53 16.14 -21.41
CA GLU A 224 3.94 17.21 -20.51
C GLU A 224 5.09 16.76 -19.60
N PHE A 225 5.00 15.54 -19.07
CA PHE A 225 6.07 14.95 -18.27
C PHE A 225 7.37 14.81 -19.05
N LEU A 226 7.32 14.29 -20.29
CA LEU A 226 8.50 14.10 -21.14
C LEU A 226 9.14 15.43 -21.55
N ASP A 227 8.34 16.44 -21.86
CA ASP A 227 8.83 17.77 -22.23
C ASP A 227 9.33 18.57 -21.02
N GLY A 228 8.81 18.26 -19.83
CA GLY A 228 9.09 18.91 -18.56
C GLY A 228 10.08 18.17 -17.66
N ALA A 229 9.54 17.55 -16.62
CA ALA A 229 10.32 16.90 -15.57
C ALA A 229 11.12 15.69 -16.06
N GLY A 230 10.54 14.92 -16.98
CA GLY A 230 11.14 13.68 -17.51
C GLY A 230 12.32 13.90 -18.45
N ARG A 231 12.47 15.09 -19.04
CA ARG A 231 13.45 15.36 -20.11
C ARG A 231 14.90 15.05 -19.73
N ASP A 232 15.31 15.41 -18.51
CA ASP A 232 16.66 15.21 -17.99
C ASP A 232 16.70 14.33 -16.77
N LEU A 233 15.58 13.65 -16.47
CA LEU A 233 15.44 12.78 -15.33
C LEU A 233 16.15 11.45 -15.57
N ARG A 234 16.99 11.05 -14.59
CA ARG A 234 17.51 9.69 -14.48
C ARG A 234 16.99 9.06 -13.22
N ILE A 235 16.48 7.85 -13.34
CA ILE A 235 15.82 7.17 -12.22
C ILE A 235 16.39 5.78 -12.01
N ASP A 236 16.75 5.47 -10.75
CA ASP A 236 17.07 4.13 -10.29
C ASP A 236 15.96 3.64 -9.40
N VAL A 237 15.57 2.39 -9.52
CA VAL A 237 14.49 1.76 -8.75
C VAL A 237 14.98 0.53 -8.00
N SER A 238 14.55 0.39 -6.74
CA SER A 238 14.90 -0.73 -5.86
C SER A 238 13.71 -1.09 -4.96
N GLY A 239 13.81 -2.19 -4.19
CA GLY A 239 12.75 -2.59 -3.28
C GLY A 239 11.40 -2.86 -3.96
N LEU A 240 11.42 -3.34 -5.21
CA LEU A 240 10.20 -3.55 -6.01
C LEU A 240 9.29 -4.60 -5.38
N THR A 241 8.04 -4.22 -5.16
CA THR A 241 6.96 -5.11 -4.74
C THR A 241 5.75 -4.99 -5.67
N SER A 242 4.87 -5.98 -5.67
CA SER A 242 3.62 -5.95 -6.44
C SER A 242 2.46 -6.47 -5.62
N ALA A 243 1.39 -5.70 -5.55
CA ALA A 243 0.18 -6.01 -4.81
C ALA A 243 -1.05 -5.73 -5.69
N GLY A 244 -1.86 -6.74 -5.95
CA GLY A 244 -2.97 -6.61 -6.90
C GLY A 244 -2.51 -6.12 -8.28
N TRP A 245 -3.14 -5.07 -8.76
CA TRP A 245 -2.79 -4.40 -10.03
C TRP A 245 -1.92 -3.15 -9.81
N SER A 246 -1.09 -3.17 -8.77
CA SER A 246 -0.15 -2.11 -8.46
C SER A 246 1.25 -2.66 -8.24
N SER A 247 2.27 -1.85 -8.50
CA SER A 247 3.65 -2.10 -8.08
C SER A 247 4.22 -0.85 -7.45
N SER A 248 5.03 -1.05 -6.43
CA SER A 248 5.69 0.04 -5.71
C SER A 248 7.18 -0.23 -5.54
N CYS A 249 7.93 0.84 -5.36
CA CYS A 249 9.38 0.76 -5.22
C CYS A 249 9.94 2.00 -4.51
N VAL A 250 11.12 1.87 -3.95
CA VAL A 250 11.97 3.02 -3.67
C VAL A 250 12.58 3.50 -4.99
N PHE A 251 12.58 4.80 -5.21
CA PHE A 251 13.30 5.41 -6.31
C PHE A 251 14.36 6.40 -5.84
N ARG A 252 15.40 6.56 -6.66
CA ARG A 252 16.33 7.69 -6.63
C ARG A 252 16.31 8.33 -8.01
N ALA A 253 15.98 9.61 -8.06
CA ALA A 253 15.87 10.37 -9.28
C ALA A 253 16.86 11.53 -9.27
N ASN A 254 17.66 11.65 -10.32
CA ASN A 254 18.66 12.70 -10.48
C ASN A 254 18.25 13.60 -11.65
N ARG A 255 18.24 14.91 -11.40
CA ARG A 255 18.00 15.95 -12.42
C ARG A 255 19.04 17.07 -12.24
N GLY A 256 20.05 17.10 -13.08
CA GLY A 256 21.22 17.94 -12.84
C GLY A 256 21.88 17.59 -11.52
N ASP A 257 22.08 18.60 -10.67
CA ASP A 257 22.69 18.45 -9.33
C ASP A 257 21.69 18.07 -8.24
N VAL A 258 20.40 17.98 -8.58
CA VAL A 258 19.34 17.66 -7.60
C VAL A 258 19.04 16.17 -7.61
N THR A 259 19.06 15.56 -6.41
CA THR A 259 18.68 14.16 -6.20
C THR A 259 17.45 14.09 -5.31
N HIS A 260 16.41 13.45 -5.82
CA HIS A 260 15.23 13.08 -5.02
C HIS A 260 15.29 11.59 -4.69
N ARG A 261 14.90 11.26 -3.47
CA ARG A 261 14.70 9.87 -3.03
C ARG A 261 13.33 9.74 -2.39
N GLY A 262 12.61 8.69 -2.78
CA GLY A 262 11.28 8.49 -2.26
C GLY A 262 10.67 7.16 -2.66
N VAL A 263 9.35 7.11 -2.64
CA VAL A 263 8.55 5.92 -2.99
C VAL A 263 7.69 6.23 -4.21
N ALA A 264 7.67 5.30 -5.16
CA ALA A 264 6.80 5.40 -6.34
C ALA A 264 5.80 4.26 -6.38
N PHE A 265 4.60 4.58 -6.86
CA PHE A 265 3.51 3.63 -7.09
C PHE A 265 3.09 3.68 -8.55
N PHE A 266 2.94 2.50 -9.14
CA PHE A 266 2.48 2.29 -10.51
C PHE A 266 1.20 1.49 -10.48
N GLU A 267 0.13 2.02 -11.01
CA GLU A 267 -1.12 1.30 -11.20
C GLU A 267 -1.23 0.77 -12.62
N PHE A 268 -1.76 -0.43 -12.77
CA PHE A 268 -1.87 -1.12 -14.05
C PHE A 268 -3.33 -1.34 -14.43
N ASN A 269 -3.62 -1.17 -15.71
CA ASN A 269 -4.91 -1.56 -16.25
C ASN A 269 -5.03 -3.10 -16.24
N PRO A 270 -6.05 -3.67 -15.58
CA PRO A 270 -6.23 -5.12 -15.49
C PRO A 270 -6.44 -5.83 -16.84
N LYS A 271 -6.89 -5.11 -17.87
CA LYS A 271 -7.15 -5.67 -19.20
C LYS A 271 -5.91 -5.70 -20.08
N THR A 272 -5.11 -4.63 -20.04
CA THR A 272 -3.95 -4.47 -20.92
C THR A 272 -2.63 -4.83 -20.23
N GLY A 273 -2.57 -4.79 -18.90
CA GLY A 273 -1.34 -4.94 -18.12
C GLY A 273 -0.38 -3.74 -18.25
N LYS A 274 -0.83 -2.65 -18.84
CA LYS A 274 -0.05 -1.43 -19.04
C LYS A 274 -0.21 -0.46 -17.86
N VAL A 275 0.76 0.44 -17.71
CA VAL A 275 0.75 1.47 -16.68
C VAL A 275 -0.35 2.49 -16.97
N ARG A 276 -1.28 2.64 -16.04
CA ARG A 276 -2.37 3.61 -16.06
C ARG A 276 -2.03 4.90 -15.30
N SER A 277 -1.26 4.77 -14.21
CA SER A 277 -0.73 5.92 -13.47
C SER A 277 0.61 5.59 -12.84
N ALA A 278 1.44 6.62 -12.66
CA ALA A 278 2.70 6.56 -11.93
C ALA A 278 2.78 7.77 -11.01
N ARG A 279 2.91 7.54 -9.69
CA ARG A 279 2.94 8.58 -8.67
C ARG A 279 4.25 8.50 -7.89
N PHE A 280 4.96 9.61 -7.80
CA PHE A 280 6.27 9.71 -7.17
C PHE A 280 6.20 10.61 -5.93
N PHE A 281 6.50 10.04 -4.76
CA PHE A 281 6.44 10.71 -3.46
C PHE A 281 7.85 10.91 -2.92
N TRP A 282 8.19 12.13 -2.52
CA TRP A 282 9.40 12.47 -1.77
C TRP A 282 9.17 13.71 -0.93
N ASN A 283 9.95 13.89 0.15
CA ASN A 283 9.91 15.12 0.93
C ASN A 283 10.60 16.24 0.14
N VAL A 284 9.90 17.36 -0.03
CA VAL A 284 10.37 18.55 -0.75
C VAL A 284 11.25 19.39 0.18
#